data_f5011a3629e27d00e0d6a1b08e1f6194
#
_entry.id   f5011a3629e27d00e0d6a1b08e1f6194
#
_cell.length_a   1.000
_cell.length_b   1.000
_cell.length_c   1.000
_cell.angle_alpha   90.00
_cell.angle_beta   90.00
_cell.angle_gamma   90.00
#
_symmetry.space_group_name_H-M   'P 1'
#
loop_
_entity.id
_entity.type
_entity.pdbx_description
1 polymer ?
#
loop_
_entity_poly.entity_id
_entity_poly.type
_entity_poly.pdbx_seq_one_letter_code
_entity_poly.pdbx_strand_id
1 'polypeptide(L)'
;MISEYGGDEDILKVIMLGQEAVMRFDAIAFDADDTLWHSERFYQDTQTALTDLMDAYSVERQEVLDILHRTEIANLASFGFGIKGFTISMIEAAIEATSGKVSTADILQIIELGKAMTGHELHLLKHSKATVKRLAKSHSLMMITKGDLMDQERKITASGLASYFRHMEIVSDKNPEAYAALLRKHSLAPERFLMVGNSLRSDILPVLEIGGWAVYVPHELTWAHETGTTPAASHRFYEIDHLGLLPELIAKIEAHA
;
A
#
# COMPACT_ATOMS: atom_id res chain seq x y z
N MET A 1 -40.21 61.69 -12.88
CA MET A 1 -39.13 61.19 -13.72
C MET A 1 -38.43 60.12 -12.90
N ILE A 2 -38.54 58.93 -13.39
CA ILE A 2 -38.17 57.66 -12.75
C ILE A 2 -36.66 57.41 -12.95
N SER A 3 -35.94 57.15 -11.91
CA SER A 3 -34.56 56.66 -11.96
C SER A 3 -34.55 55.20 -11.62
N GLU A 4 -34.02 54.38 -12.55
CA GLU A 4 -33.97 52.95 -12.56
C GLU A 4 -33.05 52.39 -11.49
N TYR A 5 -33.54 51.35 -10.82
CA TYR A 5 -32.74 50.48 -9.95
C TYR A 5 -32.09 49.42 -10.83
N GLY A 6 -30.82 49.58 -11.13
CA GLY A 6 -29.92 48.50 -11.58
C GLY A 6 -29.07 48.08 -10.41
N GLY A 7 -29.45 47.03 -9.67
CA GLY A 7 -28.75 46.70 -8.44
C GLY A 7 -28.66 45.23 -8.04
N ASP A 8 -29.52 44.34 -8.58
CA ASP A 8 -29.62 43.00 -8.05
C ASP A 8 -28.85 41.92 -8.87
N GLU A 9 -28.60 42.15 -10.15
CA GLU A 9 -27.83 41.18 -10.94
C GLU A 9 -26.33 41.19 -10.70
N ASP A 10 -25.75 42.33 -10.35
CA ASP A 10 -24.31 42.45 -10.05
C ASP A 10 -23.95 41.91 -8.68
N ILE A 11 -24.85 41.98 -7.71
CA ILE A 11 -24.64 41.39 -6.37
C ILE A 11 -24.69 39.86 -6.42
N LEU A 12 -25.60 39.28 -7.22
CA LEU A 12 -25.66 37.84 -7.45
C LEU A 12 -24.44 37.30 -8.21
N LYS A 13 -23.88 38.08 -9.16
CA LYS A 13 -22.61 37.72 -9.83
C LYS A 13 -21.41 37.77 -8.90
N VAL A 14 -21.32 38.71 -7.98
CA VAL A 14 -20.24 38.81 -6.99
C VAL A 14 -20.34 37.69 -5.97
N ILE A 15 -21.54 37.27 -5.59
CA ILE A 15 -21.72 36.09 -4.67
C ILE A 15 -21.39 34.78 -5.35
N MET A 16 -21.62 34.66 -6.69
CA MET A 16 -21.26 33.45 -7.46
C MET A 16 -19.77 33.36 -7.83
N LEU A 17 -19.01 34.48 -7.76
CA LEU A 17 -17.57 34.51 -8.02
C LEU A 17 -16.70 34.30 -6.78
N GLY A 18 -17.30 34.17 -5.59
CA GLY A 18 -16.59 34.08 -4.31
C GLY A 18 -16.62 32.72 -3.62
N GLN A 19 -17.18 31.69 -4.23
CA GLN A 19 -16.92 30.31 -3.80
C GLN A 19 -15.66 29.83 -4.53
N GLU A 20 -14.48 30.09 -3.96
CA GLU A 20 -13.32 29.25 -4.25
C GLU A 20 -13.79 27.81 -4.09
N ALA A 21 -13.75 27.04 -5.20
CA ALA A 21 -14.16 25.65 -5.17
C ALA A 21 -13.23 24.92 -4.20
N VAL A 22 -13.71 24.68 -2.99
CA VAL A 22 -12.98 23.93 -1.98
C VAL A 22 -12.50 22.64 -2.64
N MET A 23 -11.19 22.44 -2.72
CA MET A 23 -10.61 21.22 -3.28
C MET A 23 -11.14 20.03 -2.50
N ARG A 24 -11.63 19.02 -3.21
CA ARG A 24 -12.08 17.76 -2.63
C ARG A 24 -11.47 16.62 -3.40
N PHE A 25 -10.98 15.61 -2.69
CA PHE A 25 -10.48 14.39 -3.33
C PHE A 25 -11.63 13.62 -3.98
N ASP A 26 -11.48 13.28 -5.26
CA ASP A 26 -12.40 12.40 -5.99
C ASP A 26 -12.23 10.95 -5.54
N ALA A 27 -11.01 10.57 -5.15
CA ALA A 27 -10.72 9.28 -4.56
C ALA A 27 -9.57 9.36 -3.54
N ILE A 28 -9.75 8.63 -2.44
CA ILE A 28 -8.73 8.36 -1.45
C ILE A 28 -8.41 6.86 -1.53
N ALA A 29 -7.19 6.55 -1.94
CA ALA A 29 -6.72 5.18 -2.04
C ALA A 29 -5.90 4.77 -0.81
N PHE A 30 -6.03 3.53 -0.41
CA PHE A 30 -5.25 2.92 0.65
C PHE A 30 -4.46 1.74 0.09
N ASP A 31 -3.21 1.66 0.46
CA ASP A 31 -2.52 0.39 0.48
C ASP A 31 -3.15 -0.52 1.54
N ALA A 32 -2.86 -1.81 1.45
CA ALA A 32 -3.48 -2.81 2.30
C ALA A 32 -2.50 -3.39 3.34
N ASP A 33 -1.47 -4.10 2.88
CA ASP A 33 -0.50 -4.79 3.74
C ASP A 33 0.36 -3.78 4.51
N ASP A 34 0.41 -3.90 5.82
CA ASP A 34 1.12 -2.99 6.74
C ASP A 34 0.65 -1.52 6.72
N THR A 35 -0.47 -1.27 6.04
CA THR A 35 -1.23 -0.02 6.11
C THR A 35 -2.57 -0.23 6.81
N LEU A 36 -3.36 -1.23 6.40
CA LEU A 36 -4.66 -1.55 6.98
C LEU A 36 -4.62 -2.75 7.93
N TRP A 37 -3.73 -3.72 7.68
CA TRP A 37 -3.53 -4.92 8.48
C TRP A 37 -2.07 -5.36 8.47
N HIS A 38 -1.67 -6.14 9.47
CA HIS A 38 -0.32 -6.68 9.58
C HIS A 38 -0.04 -7.72 8.48
N SER A 39 1.11 -7.62 7.83
CA SER A 39 1.58 -8.56 6.80
C SER A 39 3.06 -8.91 6.93
N GLU A 40 3.97 -7.94 6.98
CA GLU A 40 5.42 -8.15 6.98
C GLU A 40 5.89 -9.06 8.12
N ARG A 41 5.22 -9.03 9.26
CA ARG A 41 5.54 -9.91 10.39
C ARG A 41 5.50 -11.39 10.02
N PHE A 42 4.54 -11.81 9.18
CA PHE A 42 4.44 -13.20 8.75
C PHE A 42 5.59 -13.62 7.86
N TYR A 43 6.10 -12.71 7.02
CA TYR A 43 7.30 -12.93 6.23
C TYR A 43 8.52 -13.10 7.14
N GLN A 44 8.70 -12.24 8.15
CA GLN A 44 9.82 -12.33 9.09
C GLN A 44 9.77 -13.59 9.95
N ASP A 45 8.59 -14.00 10.44
CA ASP A 45 8.41 -15.25 11.17
C ASP A 45 8.79 -16.45 10.28
N THR A 46 8.43 -16.42 8.99
CA THR A 46 8.74 -17.46 8.02
C THR A 46 10.24 -17.46 7.66
N GLN A 47 10.88 -16.30 7.52
CA GLN A 47 12.34 -16.18 7.36
C GLN A 47 13.08 -16.78 8.55
N THR A 48 12.59 -16.56 9.77
CA THR A 48 13.13 -17.15 10.97
C THR A 48 13.04 -18.68 10.92
N ALA A 49 11.87 -19.23 10.55
CA ALA A 49 11.69 -20.67 10.41
C ALA A 49 12.59 -21.28 9.31
N LEU A 50 12.80 -20.56 8.20
CA LEU A 50 13.74 -20.98 7.17
C LEU A 50 15.16 -21.02 7.70
N THR A 51 15.63 -19.99 8.42
CA THR A 51 16.99 -19.98 8.99
C THR A 51 17.18 -21.08 10.01
N ASP A 52 16.18 -21.36 10.87
CA ASP A 52 16.21 -22.48 11.81
C ASP A 52 16.35 -23.83 11.11
N LEU A 53 15.67 -24.00 9.96
CA LEU A 53 15.82 -25.21 9.14
C LEU A 53 17.22 -25.34 8.54
N MET A 54 17.85 -24.23 8.17
CA MET A 54 19.20 -24.21 7.58
C MET A 54 20.31 -24.42 8.62
N ASP A 55 20.05 -24.28 9.93
CA ASP A 55 20.99 -24.58 11.00
C ASP A 55 21.53 -26.04 10.90
N ALA A 56 20.69 -26.98 10.43
CA ALA A 56 21.08 -28.37 10.21
C ALA A 56 22.21 -28.54 9.17
N TYR A 57 22.40 -27.56 8.32
CA TYR A 57 23.43 -27.50 7.27
C TYR A 57 24.64 -26.67 7.65
N SER A 58 24.67 -26.14 8.87
CA SER A 58 25.73 -25.26 9.38
C SER A 58 25.95 -24.01 8.53
N VAL A 59 24.86 -23.44 7.99
CA VAL A 59 24.87 -22.18 7.26
C VAL A 59 24.52 -21.04 8.23
N GLU A 60 25.31 -19.98 8.20
CA GLU A 60 25.07 -18.80 9.04
C GLU A 60 23.74 -18.11 8.67
N ARG A 61 22.96 -17.72 9.70
CA ARG A 61 21.64 -17.08 9.51
C ARG A 61 21.69 -15.89 8.57
N GLN A 62 22.66 -15.00 8.75
CA GLN A 62 22.79 -13.80 7.92
C GLN A 62 23.06 -14.16 6.46
N GLU A 63 23.85 -15.19 6.20
CA GLU A 63 24.11 -15.67 4.85
C GLU A 63 22.84 -16.17 4.17
N VAL A 64 21.99 -16.94 4.88
CA VAL A 64 20.69 -17.40 4.35
C VAL A 64 19.79 -16.22 4.01
N LEU A 65 19.71 -15.20 4.90
CA LEU A 65 18.89 -14.02 4.70
C LEU A 65 19.39 -13.15 3.54
N ASP A 66 20.71 -12.99 3.39
CA ASP A 66 21.29 -12.23 2.28
C ASP A 66 21.05 -12.91 0.92
N ILE A 67 21.16 -14.25 0.89
CA ILE A 67 20.83 -15.05 -0.30
C ILE A 67 19.34 -14.92 -0.62
N LEU A 68 18.47 -15.09 0.39
CA LEU A 68 17.03 -14.99 0.20
C LEU A 68 16.65 -13.61 -0.34
N HIS A 69 17.10 -12.53 0.28
CA HIS A 69 16.81 -11.17 -0.18
C HIS A 69 17.22 -10.94 -1.63
N ARG A 70 18.43 -11.34 -2.02
CA ARG A 70 18.90 -11.23 -3.40
C ARG A 70 18.02 -12.04 -4.37
N THR A 71 17.66 -13.25 -3.95
CA THR A 71 16.82 -14.16 -4.75
C THR A 71 15.39 -13.61 -4.92
N GLU A 72 14.80 -13.07 -3.86
CA GLU A 72 13.48 -12.40 -3.92
C GLU A 72 13.49 -11.29 -4.96
N ILE A 73 14.47 -10.38 -4.89
CA ILE A 73 14.60 -9.26 -5.83
C ILE A 73 14.72 -9.76 -7.27
N ALA A 74 15.55 -10.78 -7.52
CA ALA A 74 15.73 -11.37 -8.85
C ALA A 74 14.43 -12.02 -9.37
N ASN A 75 13.65 -12.61 -8.48
CA ASN A 75 12.42 -13.32 -8.79
C ASN A 75 11.20 -12.43 -9.03
N LEU A 76 11.24 -11.16 -8.61
CA LEU A 76 10.11 -10.23 -8.81
C LEU A 76 9.68 -10.12 -10.28
N ALA A 77 10.64 -10.10 -11.21
CA ALA A 77 10.34 -9.99 -12.63
C ALA A 77 9.61 -11.23 -13.21
N SER A 78 9.82 -12.41 -12.60
CA SER A 78 9.26 -13.68 -13.09
C SER A 78 8.01 -14.11 -12.34
N PHE A 79 7.98 -13.93 -11.03
CA PHE A 79 6.93 -14.45 -10.14
C PHE A 79 6.09 -13.34 -9.49
N GLY A 80 6.51 -12.08 -9.59
CA GLY A 80 5.84 -10.95 -8.94
C GLY A 80 5.99 -10.94 -7.42
N PHE A 81 5.19 -10.11 -6.78
CA PHE A 81 5.11 -10.01 -5.33
C PHE A 81 4.15 -11.05 -4.76
N GLY A 82 4.36 -11.47 -3.51
CA GLY A 82 3.45 -12.33 -2.78
C GLY A 82 4.05 -13.67 -2.33
N ILE A 83 3.24 -14.44 -1.61
CA ILE A 83 3.65 -15.65 -0.90
C ILE A 83 4.23 -16.71 -1.84
N LYS A 84 3.69 -16.85 -3.06
CA LYS A 84 4.17 -17.86 -4.02
C LYS A 84 5.60 -17.55 -4.49
N GLY A 85 5.85 -16.30 -4.91
CA GLY A 85 7.18 -15.85 -5.30
C GLY A 85 8.17 -15.97 -4.15
N PHE A 86 7.75 -15.59 -2.94
CA PHE A 86 8.53 -15.75 -1.72
C PHE A 86 8.87 -17.21 -1.42
N THR A 87 7.89 -18.12 -1.53
CA THR A 87 8.11 -19.57 -1.30
C THR A 87 9.12 -20.14 -2.30
N ILE A 88 9.03 -19.77 -3.57
CA ILE A 88 10.00 -20.17 -4.60
C ILE A 88 11.38 -19.63 -4.25
N SER A 89 11.47 -18.38 -3.85
CA SER A 89 12.73 -17.74 -3.45
C SER A 89 13.37 -18.41 -2.22
N MET A 90 12.56 -18.84 -1.25
CA MET A 90 13.07 -19.62 -0.11
C MET A 90 13.66 -20.96 -0.53
N ILE A 91 13.03 -21.67 -1.49
CA ILE A 91 13.53 -22.94 -2.03
C ILE A 91 14.87 -22.71 -2.74
N GLU A 92 14.94 -21.72 -3.62
CA GLU A 92 16.18 -21.38 -4.35
C GLU A 92 17.30 -20.97 -3.38
N ALA A 93 16.97 -20.13 -2.39
CA ALA A 93 17.92 -19.71 -1.36
C ALA A 93 18.44 -20.90 -0.54
N ALA A 94 17.59 -21.84 -0.16
CA ALA A 94 18.00 -23.03 0.56
C ALA A 94 18.92 -23.93 -0.29
N ILE A 95 18.65 -24.09 -1.58
CA ILE A 95 19.49 -24.85 -2.52
C ILE A 95 20.86 -24.17 -2.64
N GLU A 96 20.92 -22.86 -2.82
CA GLU A 96 22.16 -22.10 -2.95
C GLU A 96 22.96 -22.14 -1.63
N ALA A 97 22.35 -21.78 -0.51
CA ALA A 97 22.99 -21.72 0.80
C ALA A 97 23.62 -23.06 1.22
N THR A 98 22.97 -24.17 0.88
CA THR A 98 23.48 -25.51 1.18
C THR A 98 24.40 -26.09 0.08
N SER A 99 24.69 -25.32 -0.97
CA SER A 99 25.41 -25.84 -2.15
C SER A 99 24.77 -27.10 -2.76
N GLY A 100 23.46 -27.11 -2.83
CA GLY A 100 22.67 -28.22 -3.38
C GLY A 100 22.49 -29.43 -2.46
N LYS A 101 22.84 -29.31 -1.16
CA LYS A 101 22.73 -30.41 -0.19
C LYS A 101 21.41 -30.45 0.57
N VAL A 102 20.56 -29.42 0.43
CA VAL A 102 19.25 -29.39 1.09
C VAL A 102 18.44 -30.65 0.69
N SER A 103 17.85 -31.32 1.68
CA SER A 103 17.09 -32.53 1.45
C SER A 103 15.72 -32.24 0.81
N THR A 104 15.16 -33.21 0.08
CA THR A 104 13.79 -33.11 -0.42
C THR A 104 12.76 -32.99 0.70
N ALA A 105 13.04 -33.53 1.88
CA ALA A 105 12.19 -33.40 3.05
C ALA A 105 12.16 -31.93 3.55
N ASP A 106 13.30 -31.24 3.56
CA ASP A 106 13.38 -29.85 3.97
C ASP A 106 12.78 -28.91 2.91
N ILE A 107 12.93 -29.23 1.62
CA ILE A 107 12.22 -28.51 0.56
C ILE A 107 10.70 -28.62 0.76
N LEU A 108 10.18 -29.79 1.13
CA LEU A 108 8.75 -29.95 1.45
C LEU A 108 8.36 -29.11 2.67
N GLN A 109 9.23 -29.03 3.70
CA GLN A 109 8.96 -28.14 4.84
C GLN A 109 8.90 -26.66 4.43
N ILE A 110 9.78 -26.19 3.54
CA ILE A 110 9.73 -24.83 3.00
C ILE A 110 8.40 -24.56 2.27
N ILE A 111 7.91 -25.53 1.48
CA ILE A 111 6.61 -25.44 0.83
C ILE A 111 5.47 -25.35 1.86
N GLU A 112 5.54 -26.13 2.95
CA GLU A 112 4.53 -26.05 4.02
C GLU A 112 4.58 -24.74 4.77
N LEU A 113 5.77 -24.13 4.98
CA LEU A 113 5.89 -22.75 5.51
C LEU A 113 5.15 -21.76 4.62
N GLY A 114 5.35 -21.81 3.30
CA GLY A 114 4.63 -20.96 2.36
C GLY A 114 3.12 -21.17 2.41
N LYS A 115 2.65 -22.43 2.49
CA LYS A 115 1.22 -22.72 2.65
C LYS A 115 0.66 -22.18 3.97
N ALA A 116 1.41 -22.30 5.06
CA ALA A 116 0.99 -21.79 6.37
C ALA A 116 0.76 -20.27 6.33
N MET A 117 1.58 -19.51 5.57
CA MET A 117 1.39 -18.08 5.40
C MET A 117 0.02 -17.73 4.83
N THR A 118 -0.56 -18.56 3.96
CA THR A 118 -1.89 -18.31 3.38
C THR A 118 -3.03 -18.53 4.39
N GLY A 119 -2.78 -19.21 5.49
CA GLY A 119 -3.78 -19.56 6.52
C GLY A 119 -3.80 -18.64 7.73
N HIS A 120 -2.92 -17.66 7.82
CA HIS A 120 -2.85 -16.79 9.01
C HIS A 120 -4.13 -15.98 9.24
N GLU A 121 -4.49 -15.82 10.52
CA GLU A 121 -5.54 -14.91 10.93
C GLU A 121 -5.11 -13.47 10.63
N LEU A 122 -6.00 -12.72 10.01
CA LEU A 122 -5.74 -11.33 9.65
C LEU A 122 -6.03 -10.41 10.83
N HIS A 123 -5.06 -9.61 11.22
CA HIS A 123 -5.19 -8.62 12.28
C HIS A 123 -5.10 -7.20 11.72
N LEU A 124 -6.19 -6.43 11.90
CA LEU A 124 -6.21 -5.03 11.49
C LEU A 124 -5.24 -4.19 12.32
N LEU A 125 -4.55 -3.26 11.66
CA LEU A 125 -3.78 -2.23 12.32
C LEU A 125 -4.70 -1.30 13.13
N LYS A 126 -4.15 -0.76 14.21
CA LYS A 126 -4.87 0.18 15.06
C LYS A 126 -5.41 1.36 14.24
N HIS A 127 -6.64 1.77 14.49
CA HIS A 127 -7.37 2.84 13.81
C HIS A 127 -7.86 2.52 12.38
N SER A 128 -7.39 1.49 11.67
CA SER A 128 -7.76 1.18 10.28
C SER A 128 -9.27 1.16 10.06
N LYS A 129 -9.99 0.34 10.81
CA LYS A 129 -11.46 0.20 10.66
C LYS A 129 -12.21 1.50 10.95
N ALA A 130 -11.80 2.23 11.99
CA ALA A 130 -12.46 3.47 12.38
C ALA A 130 -12.26 4.57 11.33
N THR A 131 -11.03 4.70 10.82
CA THR A 131 -10.65 5.67 9.79
C THR A 131 -11.34 5.40 8.47
N VAL A 132 -11.27 4.15 7.97
CA VAL A 132 -11.94 3.75 6.72
C VAL A 132 -13.45 3.99 6.83
N LYS A 133 -14.09 3.55 7.92
CA LYS A 133 -15.53 3.78 8.15
C LYS A 133 -15.89 5.26 8.22
N ARG A 134 -15.04 6.11 8.79
CA ARG A 134 -15.28 7.56 8.88
C ARG A 134 -15.19 8.21 7.52
N LEU A 135 -14.12 7.94 6.76
CA LEU A 135 -13.89 8.54 5.45
C LEU A 135 -14.88 8.07 4.38
N ALA A 136 -15.30 6.81 4.41
CA ALA A 136 -16.31 6.28 3.48
C ALA A 136 -17.67 6.98 3.54
N LYS A 137 -17.95 7.79 4.58
CA LYS A 137 -19.19 8.58 4.67
C LYS A 137 -19.19 9.81 3.75
N SER A 138 -18.02 10.30 3.38
CA SER A 138 -17.84 11.57 2.66
C SER A 138 -16.98 11.45 1.41
N HIS A 139 -16.19 10.40 1.26
CA HIS A 139 -15.25 10.22 0.15
C HIS A 139 -15.43 8.87 -0.52
N SER A 140 -15.08 8.80 -1.82
CA SER A 140 -14.92 7.54 -2.54
C SER A 140 -13.61 6.91 -2.15
N LEU A 141 -13.64 5.70 -1.57
CA LEU A 141 -12.43 4.99 -1.17
C LEU A 141 -12.04 3.94 -2.20
N MET A 142 -10.74 3.80 -2.41
CA MET A 142 -10.12 2.75 -3.21
C MET A 142 -9.13 1.96 -2.37
N MET A 143 -8.93 0.69 -2.70
CA MET A 143 -7.82 -0.11 -2.19
C MET A 143 -6.91 -0.45 -3.38
N ILE A 144 -5.61 -0.22 -3.23
CA ILE A 144 -4.62 -0.53 -4.26
C ILE A 144 -3.51 -1.32 -3.57
N THR A 145 -3.39 -2.60 -3.87
CA THR A 145 -2.44 -3.50 -3.24
C THR A 145 -1.67 -4.33 -4.26
N LYS A 146 -0.49 -4.83 -3.88
CA LYS A 146 0.31 -5.78 -4.65
C LYS A 146 0.24 -7.17 -4.03
N GLY A 147 0.53 -8.18 -4.80
CA GLY A 147 0.68 -9.55 -4.30
C GLY A 147 -0.11 -10.59 -5.09
N ASP A 148 -0.12 -11.80 -4.58
CA ASP A 148 -0.88 -12.90 -5.15
C ASP A 148 -2.39 -12.61 -5.11
N LEU A 149 -3.06 -12.69 -6.25
CA LEU A 149 -4.48 -12.38 -6.38
C LEU A 149 -5.32 -13.13 -5.33
N MET A 150 -5.16 -14.46 -5.24
CA MET A 150 -5.95 -15.28 -4.31
C MET A 150 -5.70 -14.90 -2.84
N ASP A 151 -4.46 -14.58 -2.48
CA ASP A 151 -4.13 -14.19 -1.10
C ASP A 151 -4.70 -12.81 -0.77
N GLN A 152 -4.57 -11.85 -1.68
CA GLN A 152 -5.12 -10.53 -1.48
C GLN A 152 -6.66 -10.55 -1.40
N GLU A 153 -7.35 -11.29 -2.29
CA GLU A 153 -8.80 -11.46 -2.21
C GLU A 153 -9.25 -12.07 -0.88
N ARG A 154 -8.52 -13.08 -0.38
CA ARG A 154 -8.76 -13.69 0.94
C ARG A 154 -8.58 -12.66 2.06
N LYS A 155 -7.47 -11.92 2.07
CA LYS A 155 -7.18 -10.89 3.07
C LYS A 155 -8.22 -9.77 3.05
N ILE A 156 -8.58 -9.27 1.89
CA ILE A 156 -9.62 -8.25 1.70
C ILE A 156 -10.95 -8.73 2.29
N THR A 157 -11.34 -9.97 1.99
CA THR A 157 -12.58 -10.56 2.53
C THR A 157 -12.51 -10.71 4.05
N ALA A 158 -11.42 -11.25 4.58
CA ALA A 158 -11.23 -11.49 6.01
C ALA A 158 -11.15 -10.19 6.82
N SER A 159 -10.70 -9.09 6.23
CA SER A 159 -10.61 -7.77 6.89
C SER A 159 -11.96 -7.20 7.32
N GLY A 160 -13.04 -7.59 6.65
CA GLY A 160 -14.36 -7.00 6.83
C GLY A 160 -14.43 -5.53 6.42
N LEU A 161 -13.46 -5.05 5.63
CA LEU A 161 -13.39 -3.66 5.15
C LEU A 161 -13.90 -3.51 3.71
N ALA A 162 -14.03 -4.58 2.94
CA ALA A 162 -14.34 -4.56 1.51
C ALA A 162 -15.54 -3.67 1.16
N SER A 163 -16.61 -3.68 1.97
CA SER A 163 -17.84 -2.92 1.73
C SER A 163 -17.67 -1.39 1.81
N TYR A 164 -16.56 -0.89 2.34
CA TYR A 164 -16.27 0.54 2.40
C TYR A 164 -15.54 1.07 1.16
N PHE A 165 -14.98 0.16 0.35
CA PHE A 165 -14.20 0.52 -0.83
C PHE A 165 -15.06 0.40 -2.10
N ARG A 166 -15.07 1.46 -2.89
CA ARG A 166 -15.77 1.47 -4.18
C ARG A 166 -15.01 0.65 -5.23
N HIS A 167 -13.68 0.67 -5.17
CA HIS A 167 -12.80 -0.06 -6.08
C HIS A 167 -11.69 -0.74 -5.28
N MET A 168 -11.35 -1.95 -5.67
CA MET A 168 -10.24 -2.72 -5.12
C MET A 168 -9.41 -3.23 -6.28
N GLU A 169 -8.16 -2.78 -6.35
CA GLU A 169 -7.22 -3.08 -7.43
C GLU A 169 -6.04 -3.87 -6.86
N ILE A 170 -5.87 -5.08 -7.37
CA ILE A 170 -4.71 -5.90 -7.07
C ILE A 170 -3.80 -5.80 -8.30
N VAL A 171 -2.65 -5.17 -8.14
CA VAL A 171 -1.73 -4.85 -9.24
C VAL A 171 -0.44 -5.66 -9.14
N SER A 172 0.21 -5.88 -10.27
CA SER A 172 1.50 -6.56 -10.31
C SER A 172 2.64 -5.72 -9.74
N ASP A 173 2.56 -4.39 -9.88
CA ASP A 173 3.51 -3.44 -9.31
C ASP A 173 2.85 -2.08 -9.11
N LYS A 174 3.45 -1.24 -8.25
CA LYS A 174 3.03 0.13 -7.94
C LYS A 174 4.13 1.10 -8.39
N ASN A 175 4.10 1.45 -9.66
CA ASN A 175 4.99 2.42 -10.28
C ASN A 175 4.18 3.55 -10.94
N PRO A 176 4.81 4.63 -11.42
CA PRO A 176 4.10 5.77 -12.02
C PRO A 176 3.16 5.37 -13.15
N GLU A 177 3.58 4.44 -14.01
CA GLU A 177 2.81 3.96 -15.16
C GLU A 177 1.56 3.20 -14.70
N ALA A 178 1.68 2.35 -13.68
CA ALA A 178 0.57 1.60 -13.11
C ALA A 178 -0.47 2.54 -12.49
N TYR A 179 -0.04 3.52 -11.68
CA TYR A 179 -0.93 4.54 -11.13
C TYR A 179 -1.60 5.36 -12.22
N ALA A 180 -0.85 5.84 -13.22
CA ALA A 180 -1.43 6.59 -14.33
C ALA A 180 -2.47 5.77 -15.10
N ALA A 181 -2.24 4.47 -15.28
CA ALA A 181 -3.19 3.55 -15.92
C ALA A 181 -4.46 3.37 -15.06
N LEU A 182 -4.32 3.19 -13.73
CA LEU A 182 -5.43 3.10 -12.79
C LEU A 182 -6.27 4.37 -12.77
N LEU A 183 -5.63 5.54 -12.70
CA LEU A 183 -6.35 6.82 -12.71
C LEU A 183 -7.14 7.02 -13.99
N ARG A 184 -6.56 6.68 -15.16
CA ARG A 184 -7.30 6.70 -16.43
C ARG A 184 -8.48 5.71 -16.44
N LYS A 185 -8.28 4.48 -15.95
CA LYS A 185 -9.33 3.44 -15.84
C LYS A 185 -10.55 3.95 -15.06
N HIS A 186 -10.31 4.71 -14.00
CA HIS A 186 -11.36 5.22 -13.12
C HIS A 186 -11.76 6.68 -13.40
N SER A 187 -11.22 7.29 -14.47
CA SER A 187 -11.49 8.68 -14.84
C SER A 187 -11.19 9.69 -13.73
N LEU A 188 -10.05 9.47 -13.03
CA LEU A 188 -9.57 10.30 -11.92
C LEU A 188 -8.45 11.21 -12.38
N ALA A 189 -8.50 12.49 -11.97
CA ALA A 189 -7.40 13.43 -12.16
C ALA A 189 -6.36 13.24 -11.03
N PRO A 190 -5.04 13.20 -11.35
CA PRO A 190 -4.01 13.03 -10.33
C PRO A 190 -4.11 14.05 -9.18
N GLU A 191 -4.40 15.30 -9.50
CA GLU A 191 -4.48 16.41 -8.52
C GLU A 191 -5.62 16.22 -7.51
N ARG A 192 -6.57 15.34 -7.80
CA ARG A 192 -7.72 15.02 -6.93
C ARG A 192 -7.67 13.60 -6.39
N PHE A 193 -6.51 12.96 -6.50
CA PHE A 193 -6.24 11.61 -6.02
C PHE A 193 -5.26 11.66 -4.85
N LEU A 194 -5.60 10.98 -3.76
CA LEU A 194 -4.75 10.82 -2.57
C LEU A 194 -4.45 9.33 -2.38
N MET A 195 -3.17 8.99 -2.24
CA MET A 195 -2.71 7.66 -1.81
C MET A 195 -2.22 7.69 -0.37
N VAL A 196 -2.61 6.69 0.40
CA VAL A 196 -2.21 6.48 1.79
C VAL A 196 -1.54 5.12 1.90
N GLY A 197 -0.30 5.05 2.37
CA GLY A 197 0.42 3.80 2.47
C GLY A 197 1.70 3.88 3.29
N ASN A 198 2.30 2.71 3.54
CA ASN A 198 3.51 2.55 4.34
C ASN A 198 4.79 2.39 3.52
N SER A 199 4.71 2.36 2.19
CA SER A 199 5.87 2.22 1.33
C SER A 199 6.21 3.53 0.62
N LEU A 200 7.40 4.09 0.91
CA LEU A 200 7.90 5.24 0.15
C LEU A 200 8.04 4.92 -1.34
N ARG A 201 8.57 3.72 -1.65
CA ARG A 201 8.84 3.29 -3.02
C ARG A 201 7.56 3.03 -3.83
N SER A 202 6.56 2.40 -3.21
CA SER A 202 5.38 1.90 -3.91
C SER A 202 4.15 2.80 -3.79
N ASP A 203 3.99 3.49 -2.65
CA ASP A 203 2.77 4.26 -2.40
C ASP A 203 2.98 5.77 -2.55
N ILE A 204 4.18 6.25 -2.23
CA ILE A 204 4.42 7.68 -2.09
C ILE A 204 5.08 8.26 -3.34
N LEU A 205 6.29 7.84 -3.65
CA LEU A 205 7.08 8.43 -4.74
C LEU A 205 6.37 8.34 -6.10
N PRO A 206 5.80 7.18 -6.52
CA PRO A 206 5.15 7.08 -7.81
C PRO A 206 3.91 7.97 -7.95
N VAL A 207 3.17 8.17 -6.85
CA VAL A 207 1.97 9.01 -6.86
C VAL A 207 2.32 10.49 -6.93
N LEU A 208 3.36 10.92 -6.20
CA LEU A 208 3.86 12.29 -6.28
C LEU A 208 4.40 12.59 -7.68
N GLU A 209 5.09 11.64 -8.33
CA GLU A 209 5.65 11.79 -9.68
C GLU A 209 4.56 12.07 -10.73
N ILE A 210 3.41 11.44 -10.62
CA ILE A 210 2.28 11.69 -11.52
C ILE A 210 1.43 12.89 -11.14
N GLY A 211 1.80 13.64 -10.09
CA GLY A 211 1.12 14.85 -9.62
C GLY A 211 -0.03 14.59 -8.64
N GLY A 212 -0.12 13.41 -8.07
CA GLY A 212 -1.09 13.08 -7.01
C GLY A 212 -0.65 13.56 -5.63
N TRP A 213 -1.46 13.26 -4.63
CA TRP A 213 -1.20 13.51 -3.22
C TRP A 213 -0.84 12.22 -2.51
N ALA A 214 0.04 12.28 -1.54
CA ALA A 214 0.49 11.10 -0.81
C ALA A 214 0.59 11.35 0.70
N VAL A 215 0.08 10.39 1.47
CA VAL A 215 0.23 10.34 2.92
C VAL A 215 1.00 9.08 3.30
N TYR A 216 2.17 9.29 3.84
CA TYR A 216 3.02 8.22 4.37
C TYR A 216 2.64 7.90 5.81
N VAL A 217 2.43 6.62 6.09
CA VAL A 217 2.14 6.09 7.42
C VAL A 217 3.21 5.06 7.73
N PRO A 218 4.33 5.43 8.38
CA PRO A 218 5.42 4.50 8.66
C PRO A 218 4.94 3.26 9.42
N HIS A 219 5.43 2.09 9.03
CA HIS A 219 5.22 0.84 9.75
C HIS A 219 6.54 0.38 10.38
N GLU A 220 6.48 -0.21 11.59
CA GLU A 220 7.68 -0.65 12.33
C GLU A 220 8.50 -1.69 11.55
N LEU A 221 7.81 -2.56 10.82
CA LEU A 221 8.40 -3.57 9.98
C LEU A 221 8.15 -3.18 8.52
N THR A 222 9.21 -2.85 7.81
CA THR A 222 9.13 -2.52 6.37
C THR A 222 10.21 -3.31 5.64
N TRP A 223 9.78 -4.07 4.62
CA TRP A 223 10.72 -4.77 3.76
C TRP A 223 11.73 -3.79 3.14
N ALA A 224 13.02 -4.12 3.17
CA ALA A 224 14.08 -3.21 2.71
C ALA A 224 13.86 -2.72 1.26
N HIS A 225 13.24 -3.54 0.42
CA HIS A 225 12.88 -3.19 -0.96
C HIS A 225 11.81 -2.09 -1.07
N GLU A 226 10.95 -1.93 -0.06
CA GLU A 226 9.87 -0.93 -0.02
C GLU A 226 10.31 0.39 0.61
N THR A 227 11.54 0.47 1.09
CA THR A 227 12.12 1.71 1.60
C THR A 227 12.51 2.66 0.47
N GLY A 228 12.65 3.93 0.79
CA GLY A 228 13.04 4.96 -0.17
C GLY A 228 13.56 6.21 0.53
N THR A 229 13.99 7.18 -0.26
CA THR A 229 14.33 8.50 0.28
C THR A 229 13.04 9.30 0.51
N THR A 230 12.86 9.80 1.71
CA THR A 230 11.74 10.71 2.01
C THR A 230 11.73 11.86 1.01
N PRO A 231 10.60 12.17 0.37
CA PRO A 231 10.52 13.26 -0.58
C PRO A 231 10.95 14.59 0.05
N ALA A 232 11.54 15.46 -0.74
CA ALA A 232 11.71 16.85 -0.34
C ALA A 232 10.35 17.46 0.03
N ALA A 233 10.35 18.48 0.90
CA ALA A 233 9.13 19.16 1.32
C ALA A 233 8.27 19.53 0.10
N SER A 234 7.06 19.00 0.04
CA SER A 234 6.07 19.23 -1.01
C SER A 234 4.73 19.51 -0.35
N HIS A 235 3.96 20.40 -0.93
CA HIS A 235 2.59 20.68 -0.46
C HIS A 235 1.63 19.48 -0.69
N ARG A 236 2.06 18.45 -1.43
CA ARG A 236 1.28 17.23 -1.71
C ARG A 236 1.76 15.99 -0.97
N PHE A 237 2.77 16.12 -0.12
CA PHE A 237 3.31 15.03 0.69
C PHE A 237 3.13 15.32 2.17
N TYR A 238 2.60 14.34 2.88
CA TYR A 238 2.42 14.38 4.32
C TYR A 238 2.86 13.06 4.95
N GLU A 239 3.32 13.13 6.19
CA GLU A 239 3.62 11.98 7.02
C GLU A 239 2.79 12.07 8.29
N ILE A 240 2.22 10.94 8.72
CA ILE A 240 1.44 10.82 9.95
C ILE A 240 1.85 9.56 10.71
N ASP A 241 1.85 9.63 12.04
CA ASP A 241 2.26 8.51 12.90
C ASP A 241 1.31 7.31 12.81
N HIS A 242 0.03 7.52 12.52
CA HIS A 242 -0.97 6.46 12.41
C HIS A 242 -2.23 6.94 11.69
N LEU A 243 -2.98 5.98 11.14
CA LEU A 243 -4.20 6.26 10.35
C LEU A 243 -5.27 7.09 11.08
N GLY A 244 -5.30 7.07 12.40
CA GLY A 244 -6.27 7.86 13.18
C GLY A 244 -6.18 9.37 12.97
N LEU A 245 -5.03 9.88 12.50
CA LEU A 245 -4.81 11.31 12.20
C LEU A 245 -5.29 11.70 10.78
N LEU A 246 -5.53 10.71 9.91
CA LEU A 246 -5.82 10.94 8.50
C LEU A 246 -7.10 11.78 8.26
N PRO A 247 -8.23 11.57 8.95
CA PRO A 247 -9.45 12.33 8.69
C PRO A 247 -9.30 13.84 8.96
N GLU A 248 -8.57 14.21 10.00
CA GLU A 248 -8.28 15.61 10.33
C GLU A 248 -7.29 16.22 9.33
N LEU A 249 -6.30 15.46 8.88
CA LEU A 249 -5.36 15.90 7.85
C LEU A 249 -6.09 16.17 6.54
N ILE A 250 -6.94 15.24 6.06
CA ILE A 250 -7.72 15.42 4.83
C ILE A 250 -8.58 16.68 4.92
N ALA A 251 -9.29 16.88 6.03
CA ALA A 251 -10.11 18.08 6.21
C ALA A 251 -9.28 19.38 6.16
N LYS A 252 -8.06 19.37 6.67
CA LYS A 252 -7.14 20.52 6.57
C LYS A 252 -6.66 20.75 5.14
N ILE A 253 -6.28 19.69 4.43
CA ILE A 253 -5.85 19.81 3.02
C ILE A 253 -6.98 20.40 2.18
N GLU A 254 -8.19 19.82 2.28
CA GLU A 254 -9.35 20.26 1.50
C GLU A 254 -9.80 21.70 1.81
N ALA A 255 -9.50 22.20 3.00
CA ALA A 255 -9.82 23.57 3.39
C ALA A 255 -8.79 24.61 2.91
N HIS A 256 -7.57 24.22 2.53
CA HIS A 256 -6.45 25.13 2.23
C HIS A 256 -5.84 24.93 0.83
N ALA A 257 -6.34 23.99 0.05
CA ALA A 257 -5.94 23.71 -1.33
C ALA A 257 -7.00 24.25 -2.30
#